data_7eccfa579a44f54768cb66730e507eec
#
_entry.id   7eccfa579a44f54768cb66730e507eec
#
_cell.length_a   1.000
_cell.length_b   1.000
_cell.length_c   1.000
_cell.angle_alpha   90.00
_cell.angle_beta   90.00
_cell.angle_gamma   90.00
#
_symmetry.space_group_name_H-M   'P 1'
#
loop_
_entity.id
_entity.type
_entity.pdbx_description
1 polymer ?
#
loop_
_entity_poly.entity_id
_entity_poly.type
_entity_poly.pdbx_seq_one_letter_code
_entity_poly.pdbx_strand_id
1 'polypeptide(L)'
;MNVILDFFPSFNKAAVGYIFCFLAIIISFWALKDKKIYYALLFHPYEVYRYKRWYTLFSAAFIHRSYTHLLVNCIFILLFMSDIGSVLSYTFSPLHVTFLCLYLISMLILIPHIFLVLSEKSNFIYTCVGSSGITYGLISFSLAYFPMNVIDSKLPFISYSYHIWIAFLIIMLLVGLLSRKRINSKPH
;
A
#
# COMPACT_ATOMS: atom_id res chain seq x y z
N MET A 1 -22.74 3.33 -11.48
CA MET A 1 -22.30 3.57 -10.08
C MET A 1 -21.08 4.45 -10.16
N ASN A 2 -21.17 5.69 -9.67
CA ASN A 2 -20.04 6.62 -9.73
C ASN A 2 -19.10 6.27 -8.58
N VAL A 3 -17.86 5.92 -8.87
CA VAL A 3 -16.79 5.85 -7.86
C VAL A 3 -16.49 7.30 -7.47
N ILE A 4 -16.98 7.71 -6.32
CA ILE A 4 -16.62 8.98 -5.74
C ILE A 4 -15.30 8.71 -5.01
N LEU A 5 -14.21 9.26 -5.52
CA LEU A 5 -12.96 9.35 -4.76
C LEU A 5 -13.23 10.26 -3.55
N ASP A 6 -13.74 9.66 -2.49
CA ASP A 6 -14.05 10.37 -1.25
C ASP A 6 -12.76 10.48 -0.42
N PHE A 7 -12.19 11.67 -0.37
CA PHE A 7 -10.99 11.92 0.42
C PHE A 7 -11.19 11.75 1.92
N PHE A 8 -12.44 11.81 2.38
CA PHE A 8 -12.80 11.59 3.78
C PHE A 8 -13.97 10.60 3.86
N PRO A 9 -13.72 9.32 3.52
CA PRO A 9 -14.80 8.33 3.51
C PRO A 9 -15.41 8.18 4.91
N SER A 10 -16.70 7.85 4.94
CA SER A 10 -17.37 7.54 6.21
C SER A 10 -16.67 6.33 6.87
N PHE A 11 -16.54 6.38 8.20
CA PHE A 11 -15.88 5.33 8.97
C PHE A 11 -16.44 3.93 8.67
N ASN A 12 -17.76 3.82 8.52
CA ASN A 12 -18.42 2.54 8.23
C ASN A 12 -17.96 1.88 6.93
N LYS A 13 -17.52 2.67 5.94
CA LYS A 13 -17.06 2.15 4.64
C LYS A 13 -15.57 1.81 4.63
N ALA A 14 -14.77 2.50 5.43
CA ALA A 14 -13.31 2.41 5.43
C ALA A 14 -12.71 2.10 6.80
N ALA A 15 -13.48 1.51 7.73
CA ALA A 15 -13.07 1.27 9.11
C ALA A 15 -11.70 0.58 9.21
N VAL A 16 -11.47 -0.47 8.44
CA VAL A 16 -10.20 -1.20 8.41
C VAL A 16 -9.06 -0.31 7.90
N GLY A 17 -9.30 0.52 6.88
CA GLY A 17 -8.34 1.49 6.39
C GLY A 17 -7.96 2.53 7.44
N TYR A 18 -8.94 3.07 8.16
CA TYR A 18 -8.70 4.04 9.25
C TYR A 18 -7.87 3.43 10.39
N ILE A 19 -8.22 2.21 10.83
CA ILE A 19 -7.48 1.50 11.88
C ILE A 19 -6.04 1.23 11.42
N PHE A 20 -5.87 0.75 10.19
CA PHE A 20 -4.54 0.50 9.63
C PHE A 20 -3.72 1.80 9.55
N CYS A 21 -4.27 2.88 9.01
CA CYS A 21 -3.58 4.17 8.91
C CYS A 21 -3.22 4.73 10.29
N PHE A 22 -4.10 4.64 11.26
CA PHE A 22 -3.86 5.07 12.64
C PHE A 22 -2.66 4.33 13.25
N LEU A 23 -2.63 3.00 13.13
CA LEU A 23 -1.50 2.19 13.59
C LEU A 23 -0.21 2.52 12.84
N ALA A 24 -0.28 2.68 11.52
CA ALA A 24 0.87 3.03 10.70
C ALA A 24 1.44 4.42 11.08
N ILE A 25 0.59 5.39 11.39
CA ILE A 25 1.01 6.73 11.84
C ILE A 25 1.78 6.62 13.16
N ILE A 26 1.21 5.94 14.17
CA ILE A 26 1.85 5.80 15.49
C ILE A 26 3.18 5.08 15.38
N ILE A 27 3.20 3.92 14.72
CA ILE A 27 4.40 3.06 14.63
C ILE A 27 5.48 3.73 13.78
N SER A 28 5.12 4.36 12.63
CA SER A 28 6.07 5.10 11.81
C SER A 28 6.67 6.29 12.55
N PHE A 29 5.86 7.01 13.34
CA PHE A 29 6.34 8.16 14.11
C PHE A 29 7.40 7.76 15.13
N TRP A 30 7.22 6.64 15.81
CA TRP A 30 8.22 6.09 16.72
C TRP A 30 9.45 5.58 15.97
N ALA A 31 9.26 4.81 14.91
CA ALA A 31 10.36 4.27 14.12
C ALA A 31 11.24 5.37 13.48
N LEU A 32 10.63 6.47 13.01
CA LEU A 32 11.38 7.60 12.44
C LEU A 32 12.19 8.36 13.49
N LYS A 33 11.80 8.33 14.76
CA LYS A 33 12.53 8.95 15.87
C LYS A 33 13.60 8.04 16.46
N ASP A 34 13.36 6.72 16.49
CA ASP A 34 14.28 5.74 17.06
C ASP A 34 14.71 4.70 16.01
N LYS A 35 15.98 4.80 15.63
CA LYS A 35 16.59 3.86 14.67
C LYS A 35 16.54 2.40 15.14
N LYS A 36 16.58 2.14 16.46
CA LYS A 36 16.50 0.76 16.98
C LYS A 36 15.14 0.15 16.67
N ILE A 37 14.07 0.91 16.90
CA ILE A 37 12.71 0.49 16.56
C ILE A 37 12.59 0.31 15.04
N TYR A 38 13.11 1.26 14.26
CA TYR A 38 13.09 1.17 12.79
C TYR A 38 13.71 -0.13 12.29
N TYR A 39 14.94 -0.44 12.72
CA TYR A 39 15.65 -1.66 12.30
C TYR A 39 15.04 -2.93 12.89
N ALA A 40 14.43 -2.88 14.06
CA ALA A 40 13.70 -4.02 14.61
C ALA A 40 12.48 -4.41 13.78
N LEU A 41 11.76 -3.43 13.22
CA LEU A 41 10.53 -3.64 12.45
C LEU A 41 10.78 -3.76 10.93
N LEU A 42 11.98 -3.42 10.46
CA LEU A 42 12.39 -3.46 9.06
C LEU A 42 12.30 -4.89 8.50
N PHE A 43 11.68 -5.04 7.34
CA PHE A 43 11.68 -6.31 6.61
C PHE A 43 13.01 -6.52 5.89
N HIS A 44 13.67 -7.62 6.22
CA HIS A 44 14.93 -8.04 5.64
C HIS A 44 14.83 -9.53 5.27
N PRO A 45 14.59 -9.88 4.01
CA PRO A 45 14.34 -11.26 3.57
C PRO A 45 15.42 -12.25 4.01
N TYR A 46 16.70 -11.84 3.93
CA TYR A 46 17.82 -12.65 4.39
C TYR A 46 17.71 -13.00 5.87
N GLU A 47 17.38 -12.03 6.74
CA GLU A 47 17.23 -12.26 8.18
C GLU A 47 15.99 -13.07 8.51
N VAL A 48 14.88 -12.87 7.78
CA VAL A 48 13.69 -13.70 7.93
C VAL A 48 14.02 -15.16 7.65
N TYR A 49 14.74 -15.42 6.57
CA TYR A 49 15.12 -16.78 6.18
C TYR A 49 16.13 -17.41 7.16
N ARG A 50 17.15 -16.68 7.57
CA ARG A 50 18.24 -17.17 8.43
C ARG A 50 17.91 -17.16 9.91
N TYR A 51 17.32 -16.06 10.42
CA TYR A 51 17.13 -15.79 11.84
C TYR A 51 15.67 -15.83 12.28
N LYS A 52 14.76 -16.28 11.39
CA LYS A 52 13.34 -16.47 11.66
C LYS A 52 12.62 -15.22 12.19
N ARG A 53 12.96 -14.03 11.69
CA ARG A 53 12.31 -12.76 12.05
C ARG A 53 10.94 -12.60 11.36
N TRP A 54 10.08 -13.61 11.46
CA TRP A 54 8.79 -13.70 10.74
C TRP A 54 7.83 -12.56 11.02
N TYR A 55 7.89 -11.96 12.21
CA TYR A 55 7.05 -10.81 12.55
C TYR A 55 7.27 -9.61 11.62
N THR A 56 8.43 -9.50 11.00
CA THR A 56 8.76 -8.40 10.07
C THR A 56 8.01 -8.50 8.75
N LEU A 57 7.43 -9.66 8.43
CA LEU A 57 6.48 -9.79 7.31
C LEU A 57 5.29 -8.84 7.47
N PHE A 58 4.84 -8.60 8.70
CA PHE A 58 3.74 -7.70 8.98
C PHE A 58 4.21 -6.32 9.43
N SER A 59 5.17 -6.24 10.35
CA SER A 59 5.56 -4.98 10.97
C SER A 59 6.12 -3.97 9.98
N ALA A 60 6.78 -4.42 8.93
CA ALA A 60 7.36 -3.54 7.91
C ALA A 60 6.30 -2.71 7.15
N ALA A 61 5.07 -3.19 7.06
CA ALA A 61 3.98 -2.46 6.43
C ALA A 61 3.56 -1.20 7.23
N PHE A 62 3.87 -1.18 8.53
CA PHE A 62 3.51 -0.07 9.43
C PHE A 62 4.60 0.98 9.61
N ILE A 63 5.82 0.76 9.09
CA ILE A 63 6.90 1.73 9.16
C ILE A 63 7.21 2.32 7.79
N HIS A 64 7.63 3.58 7.74
CA HIS A 64 7.86 4.31 6.51
C HIS A 64 9.21 5.04 6.54
N ARG A 65 9.78 5.31 5.34
CA ARG A 65 11.08 6.00 5.22
C ARG A 65 11.00 7.50 5.51
N SER A 66 9.81 8.09 5.38
CA SER A 66 9.56 9.52 5.62
C SER A 66 8.08 9.77 5.91
N TYR A 67 7.79 10.92 6.51
CA TYR A 67 6.41 11.36 6.76
C TYR A 67 5.61 11.54 5.46
N THR A 68 6.24 12.03 4.38
CA THR A 68 5.58 12.16 3.07
C THR A 68 5.20 10.79 2.52
N HIS A 69 6.08 9.79 2.62
CA HIS A 69 5.80 8.42 2.18
C HIS A 69 4.63 7.81 2.98
N LEU A 70 4.60 8.02 4.30
CA LEU A 70 3.49 7.62 5.16
C LEU A 70 2.17 8.28 4.73
N LEU A 71 2.18 9.61 4.59
CA LEU A 71 0.99 10.39 4.24
C LEU A 71 0.38 9.94 2.91
N VAL A 72 1.21 9.80 1.88
CA VAL A 72 0.76 9.36 0.55
C VAL A 72 0.11 7.97 0.63
N ASN A 73 0.75 7.02 1.32
CA ASN A 73 0.17 5.68 1.48
C ASN A 73 -1.16 5.72 2.24
N CYS A 74 -1.26 6.47 3.34
CA CYS A 74 -2.51 6.57 4.09
C CYS A 74 -3.65 7.15 3.25
N ILE A 75 -3.38 8.21 2.47
CA ILE A 75 -4.39 8.79 1.57
C ILE A 75 -4.91 7.75 0.59
N PHE A 76 -4.03 7.05 -0.11
CA PHE A 76 -4.44 6.05 -1.10
C PHE A 76 -5.13 4.85 -0.46
N ILE A 77 -4.67 4.37 0.70
CA ILE A 77 -5.33 3.28 1.42
C ILE A 77 -6.76 3.68 1.79
N LEU A 78 -6.98 4.88 2.33
CA LEU A 78 -8.32 5.33 2.69
C LEU A 78 -9.24 5.46 1.48
N LEU A 79 -8.75 6.06 0.39
CA LEU A 79 -9.51 6.21 -0.85
C LEU A 79 -9.99 4.86 -1.39
N PHE A 80 -9.07 3.93 -1.62
CA PHE A 80 -9.41 2.66 -2.26
C PHE A 80 -10.11 1.67 -1.32
N MET A 81 -9.82 1.71 -0.01
CA MET A 81 -10.60 0.92 0.95
C MET A 81 -12.05 1.37 1.05
N SER A 82 -12.31 2.67 0.88
CA SER A 82 -13.69 3.19 0.82
C SER A 82 -14.46 2.64 -0.38
N ASP A 83 -13.82 2.62 -1.55
CA ASP A 83 -14.44 2.08 -2.75
C ASP A 83 -14.75 0.59 -2.60
N ILE A 84 -13.76 -0.19 -2.13
CA ILE A 84 -13.90 -1.64 -1.91
C ILE A 84 -14.98 -1.92 -0.85
N GLY A 85 -14.95 -1.20 0.29
CA GLY A 85 -15.94 -1.34 1.34
C GLY A 85 -17.35 -0.98 0.88
N SER A 86 -17.48 0.06 0.06
CA SER A 86 -18.76 0.44 -0.53
C SER A 86 -19.33 -0.66 -1.43
N VAL A 87 -18.51 -1.24 -2.29
CA VAL A 87 -18.91 -2.35 -3.18
C VAL A 87 -19.31 -3.57 -2.39
N LEU A 88 -18.50 -4.00 -1.44
CA LEU A 88 -18.79 -5.18 -0.64
C LEU A 88 -20.06 -5.01 0.20
N SER A 89 -20.38 -3.79 0.65
CA SER A 89 -21.57 -3.51 1.45
C SER A 89 -22.90 -3.63 0.69
N TYR A 90 -22.90 -3.74 -0.64
CA TYR A 90 -24.10 -4.07 -1.39
C TYR A 90 -24.55 -5.54 -1.25
N THR A 91 -23.59 -6.42 -0.97
CA THR A 91 -23.86 -7.87 -0.95
C THR A 91 -23.70 -8.46 0.46
N PHE A 92 -22.83 -7.87 1.27
CA PHE A 92 -22.44 -8.44 2.56
C PHE A 92 -22.83 -7.54 3.74
N SER A 93 -23.09 -8.16 4.89
CA SER A 93 -23.31 -7.41 6.13
C SER A 93 -22.03 -6.67 6.58
N PRO A 94 -22.15 -5.62 7.40
CA PRO A 94 -20.98 -4.83 7.86
C PRO A 94 -19.87 -5.66 8.50
N LEU A 95 -20.25 -6.70 9.24
CA LEU A 95 -19.29 -7.63 9.86
C LEU A 95 -18.50 -8.41 8.80
N HIS A 96 -19.18 -8.97 7.81
CA HIS A 96 -18.51 -9.67 6.71
C HIS A 96 -17.62 -8.74 5.87
N VAL A 97 -18.06 -7.51 5.61
CA VAL A 97 -17.23 -6.50 4.91
C VAL A 97 -15.94 -6.24 5.69
N THR A 98 -16.03 -6.07 7.00
CA THR A 98 -14.86 -5.88 7.87
C THR A 98 -13.89 -7.05 7.77
N PHE A 99 -14.36 -8.28 7.88
CA PHE A 99 -13.53 -9.48 7.76
C PHE A 99 -12.89 -9.61 6.37
N LEU A 100 -13.63 -9.34 5.30
CA LEU A 100 -13.11 -9.38 3.93
C LEU A 100 -12.04 -8.31 3.71
N CYS A 101 -12.23 -7.11 4.23
CA CYS A 101 -11.24 -6.03 4.15
C CYS A 101 -9.96 -6.35 4.96
N LEU A 102 -10.11 -6.93 6.16
CA LEU A 102 -8.97 -7.40 6.96
C LEU A 102 -8.21 -8.52 6.25
N TYR A 103 -8.93 -9.48 5.68
CA TYR A 103 -8.35 -10.56 4.88
C TYR A 103 -7.58 -10.00 3.68
N LEU A 104 -8.18 -9.08 2.93
CA LEU A 104 -7.55 -8.46 1.76
C LEU A 104 -6.24 -7.74 2.14
N ILE A 105 -6.25 -6.87 3.16
CA ILE A 105 -5.03 -6.19 3.62
C ILE A 105 -3.98 -7.21 4.07
N SER A 106 -4.37 -8.23 4.82
CA SER A 106 -3.45 -9.27 5.27
C SER A 106 -2.79 -10.01 4.12
N MET A 107 -3.54 -10.35 3.08
CA MET A 107 -3.00 -11.00 1.87
C MET A 107 -2.09 -10.07 1.08
N LEU A 108 -2.44 -8.79 0.96
CA LEU A 108 -1.60 -7.78 0.29
C LEU A 108 -0.28 -7.50 1.03
N ILE A 109 -0.22 -7.79 2.32
CA ILE A 109 1.03 -7.75 3.09
C ILE A 109 1.81 -9.06 2.90
N LEU A 110 1.17 -10.19 3.14
CA LEU A 110 1.85 -11.49 3.25
C LEU A 110 2.38 -12.00 1.92
N ILE A 111 1.56 -11.99 0.86
CA ILE A 111 1.93 -12.60 -0.41
C ILE A 111 3.19 -11.97 -1.01
N PRO A 112 3.30 -10.61 -1.13
CA PRO A 112 4.52 -9.99 -1.64
C PRO A 112 5.74 -10.25 -0.75
N HIS A 113 5.58 -10.20 0.58
CA HIS A 113 6.70 -10.43 1.49
C HIS A 113 7.18 -11.88 1.47
N ILE A 114 6.28 -12.87 1.38
CA ILE A 114 6.67 -14.28 1.23
C ILE A 114 7.42 -14.47 -0.10
N PHE A 115 6.93 -13.88 -1.20
CA PHE A 115 7.63 -13.91 -2.48
C PHE A 115 9.03 -13.30 -2.38
N LEU A 116 9.17 -12.16 -1.70
CA LEU A 116 10.47 -11.51 -1.47
C LEU A 116 11.39 -12.37 -0.59
N VAL A 117 10.88 -13.09 0.40
CA VAL A 117 11.71 -14.05 1.16
C VAL A 117 12.28 -15.12 0.23
N LEU A 118 11.47 -15.64 -0.67
CA LEU A 118 11.91 -16.70 -1.59
C LEU A 118 12.91 -16.19 -2.64
N SER A 119 12.69 -14.99 -3.18
CA SER A 119 13.54 -14.42 -4.23
C SER A 119 14.82 -13.76 -3.72
N GLU A 120 14.75 -13.08 -2.55
CA GLU A 120 15.83 -12.24 -2.02
C GLU A 120 16.56 -12.85 -0.80
N LYS A 121 16.29 -14.12 -0.46
CA LYS A 121 16.88 -14.80 0.72
C LYS A 121 18.41 -14.82 0.78
N SER A 122 19.07 -14.65 -0.35
CA SER A 122 20.54 -14.58 -0.46
C SER A 122 21.08 -13.16 -0.57
N ASN A 123 20.21 -12.16 -0.70
CA ASN A 123 20.57 -10.76 -0.85
C ASN A 123 20.66 -10.07 0.51
N PHE A 124 21.87 -9.95 1.02
CA PHE A 124 22.14 -9.34 2.33
C PHE A 124 21.82 -7.82 2.37
N ILE A 125 21.75 -7.14 1.22
CA ILE A 125 21.59 -5.69 1.17
C ILE A 125 20.10 -5.31 1.04
N TYR A 126 19.25 -6.23 0.57
CA TYR A 126 17.86 -5.92 0.27
C TYR A 126 17.03 -5.73 1.54
N THR A 127 16.36 -4.58 1.63
CA THR A 127 15.42 -4.26 2.71
C THR A 127 14.20 -3.54 2.17
N CYS A 128 13.05 -3.74 2.81
CA CYS A 128 11.79 -3.13 2.42
C CYS A 128 11.02 -2.58 3.63
N VAL A 129 10.32 -1.46 3.43
CA VAL A 129 9.41 -0.85 4.41
C VAL A 129 8.28 -0.11 3.71
N GLY A 130 7.17 0.01 4.40
CA GLY A 130 6.02 0.78 3.98
C GLY A 130 4.86 -0.04 3.45
N SER A 131 3.70 0.58 3.48
CA SER A 131 2.44 -0.01 3.01
C SER A 131 2.21 0.16 1.49
N SER A 132 3.23 0.54 0.72
CA SER A 132 3.08 0.75 -0.71
C SER A 132 2.60 -0.50 -1.47
N GLY A 133 2.99 -1.70 -1.05
CA GLY A 133 2.48 -2.94 -1.60
C GLY A 133 0.96 -3.07 -1.43
N ILE A 134 0.43 -2.68 -0.26
CA ILE A 134 -1.02 -2.61 -0.01
C ILE A 134 -1.64 -1.58 -0.94
N THR A 135 -1.09 -0.38 -1.00
CA THR A 135 -1.58 0.71 -1.85
C THR A 135 -1.70 0.27 -3.30
N TYR A 136 -0.64 -0.32 -3.86
CA TYR A 136 -0.65 -0.81 -5.25
C TYR A 136 -1.66 -1.95 -5.46
N GLY A 137 -1.78 -2.86 -4.51
CA GLY A 137 -2.75 -3.94 -4.57
C GLY A 137 -4.19 -3.44 -4.54
N LEU A 138 -4.50 -2.48 -3.65
CA LEU A 138 -5.83 -1.87 -3.57
C LEU A 138 -6.18 -1.08 -4.84
N ILE A 139 -5.24 -0.29 -5.37
CA ILE A 139 -5.38 0.40 -6.65
C ILE A 139 -5.68 -0.62 -7.75
N SER A 140 -4.87 -1.67 -7.85
CA SER A 140 -5.02 -2.70 -8.87
C SER A 140 -6.38 -3.41 -8.77
N PHE A 141 -6.82 -3.74 -7.56
CA PHE A 141 -8.12 -4.35 -7.32
C PHE A 141 -9.26 -3.42 -7.74
N SER A 142 -9.25 -2.17 -7.25
CA SER A 142 -10.30 -1.19 -7.57
C SER A 142 -10.43 -0.97 -9.08
N LEU A 143 -9.32 -0.84 -9.77
CA LEU A 143 -9.29 -0.56 -11.19
C LEU A 143 -9.64 -1.79 -12.04
N ALA A 144 -9.22 -2.99 -11.65
CA ALA A 144 -9.60 -4.23 -12.32
C ALA A 144 -11.10 -4.53 -12.17
N TYR A 145 -11.67 -4.18 -11.02
CA TYR A 145 -13.09 -4.37 -10.76
C TYR A 145 -13.98 -3.33 -11.46
N PHE A 146 -13.51 -2.08 -11.61
CA PHE A 146 -14.26 -0.97 -12.17
C PHE A 146 -13.51 -0.24 -13.30
N PRO A 147 -13.08 -0.91 -14.36
CA PRO A 147 -12.25 -0.26 -15.39
C PRO A 147 -13.00 0.86 -16.13
N MET A 148 -14.32 0.70 -16.30
CA MET A 148 -15.17 1.62 -17.07
C MET A 148 -16.03 2.54 -16.20
N ASN A 149 -15.79 2.58 -14.89
CA ASN A 149 -16.54 3.50 -14.04
C ASN A 149 -16.22 4.94 -14.38
N VAL A 150 -17.29 5.72 -14.57
CA VAL A 150 -17.20 7.16 -14.76
C VAL A 150 -16.76 7.78 -13.43
N ILE A 151 -15.68 8.54 -13.47
CA ILE A 151 -15.18 9.32 -12.35
C ILE A 151 -15.72 10.73 -12.53
N ASP A 152 -16.47 11.21 -11.56
CA ASP A 152 -16.86 12.61 -11.48
C ASP A 152 -15.64 13.44 -10.99
N SER A 153 -14.70 13.66 -11.91
CA SER A 153 -13.52 14.46 -11.63
C SER A 153 -13.65 15.82 -12.26
N LYS A 154 -13.24 16.86 -11.56
CA LYS A 154 -13.13 18.22 -12.12
C LYS A 154 -11.97 18.33 -13.13
N LEU A 155 -11.24 17.25 -13.37
CA LEU A 155 -10.13 17.22 -14.32
C LEU A 155 -10.65 16.77 -15.69
N PRO A 156 -10.50 17.60 -16.75
CA PRO A 156 -11.13 17.37 -18.05
C PRO A 156 -10.63 16.11 -18.78
N PHE A 157 -9.53 15.51 -18.34
CA PHE A 157 -8.92 14.34 -18.98
C PHE A 157 -9.14 13.03 -18.20
N ILE A 158 -9.78 13.07 -17.01
CA ILE A 158 -10.01 11.89 -16.17
C ILE A 158 -11.51 11.66 -16.06
N SER A 159 -12.06 10.96 -17.05
CA SER A 159 -13.48 10.64 -17.09
C SER A 159 -13.80 9.20 -16.66
N TYR A 160 -12.81 8.30 -16.69
CA TYR A 160 -12.98 6.88 -16.39
C TYR A 160 -11.85 6.36 -15.49
N SER A 161 -12.12 5.31 -14.74
CA SER A 161 -11.15 4.68 -13.82
C SER A 161 -9.86 4.25 -14.52
N TYR A 162 -9.93 3.76 -15.76
CA TYR A 162 -8.75 3.34 -16.51
C TYR A 162 -7.80 4.50 -16.83
N HIS A 163 -8.25 5.76 -16.88
CA HIS A 163 -7.34 6.91 -17.04
C HIS A 163 -6.40 7.07 -15.86
N ILE A 164 -6.89 6.79 -14.64
CA ILE A 164 -6.05 6.78 -13.43
C ILE A 164 -5.00 5.66 -13.54
N TRP A 165 -5.38 4.49 -14.06
CA TRP A 165 -4.46 3.38 -14.30
C TRP A 165 -3.32 3.79 -15.23
N ILE A 166 -3.67 4.36 -16.37
CA ILE A 166 -2.68 4.79 -17.36
C ILE A 166 -1.75 5.83 -16.75
N ALA A 167 -2.31 6.83 -16.06
CA ALA A 167 -1.50 7.84 -15.38
C ALA A 167 -0.57 7.22 -14.32
N PHE A 168 -1.08 6.28 -13.53
CA PHE A 168 -0.30 5.57 -12.51
C PHE A 168 0.84 4.75 -13.14
N LEU A 169 0.58 3.98 -14.20
CA LEU A 169 1.60 3.20 -14.90
C LEU A 169 2.67 4.10 -15.52
N ILE A 170 2.28 5.24 -16.09
CA ILE A 170 3.22 6.22 -16.64
C ILE A 170 4.11 6.78 -15.52
N ILE A 171 3.53 7.18 -14.38
CA ILE A 171 4.29 7.69 -13.23
C ILE A 171 5.27 6.63 -12.72
N MET A 172 4.84 5.39 -12.58
CA MET A 172 5.69 4.29 -12.13
C MET A 172 6.84 4.02 -13.10
N LEU A 173 6.57 4.05 -14.40
CA LEU A 173 7.58 3.91 -15.44
C LEU A 173 8.61 5.05 -15.36
N LEU A 174 8.15 6.30 -15.25
CA LEU A 174 9.02 7.47 -15.14
C LEU A 174 9.89 7.42 -13.88
N VAL A 175 9.32 7.07 -12.71
CA VAL A 175 10.06 6.91 -11.46
C VAL A 175 11.10 5.79 -11.59
N GLY A 176 10.76 4.67 -12.25
CA GLY A 176 11.68 3.57 -12.51
C GLY A 176 12.85 3.99 -13.40
N LEU A 177 12.58 4.73 -14.48
CA LEU A 177 13.61 5.23 -15.40
C LEU A 177 14.53 6.26 -14.73
N LEU A 178 13.97 7.20 -13.95
CA LEU A 178 14.75 8.21 -13.21
C LEU A 178 15.64 7.59 -12.14
N SER A 179 15.14 6.59 -11.41
CA SER A 179 15.93 5.88 -10.39
C SER A 179 17.08 5.09 -11.03
N ARG A 180 16.86 4.46 -12.18
CA ARG A 180 17.90 3.74 -12.93
C ARG A 180 19.00 4.70 -13.43
N LYS A 181 18.62 5.89 -13.90
CA LYS A 181 19.59 6.92 -14.34
C LYS A 181 20.46 7.41 -13.16
N ARG A 182 19.88 7.54 -11.97
CA ARG A 182 20.59 7.99 -10.75
C ARG A 182 21.60 6.96 -10.24
N ILE A 183 21.34 5.67 -10.43
CA ILE A 183 22.27 4.59 -10.08
C ILE A 183 23.48 4.59 -11.03
N ASN A 184 23.25 4.77 -12.32
CA ASN A 184 24.30 4.76 -13.35
C ASN A 184 25.14 6.05 -13.38
N SER A 185 24.71 7.13 -12.73
CA SER A 185 25.42 8.42 -12.69
C SER A 185 26.31 8.63 -11.46
N LYS A 186 26.42 7.64 -10.54
CA LYS A 186 27.40 7.71 -9.46
C LYS A 186 28.76 7.24 -10.00
N PRO A 187 29.79 8.12 -10.04
CA PRO A 187 31.14 7.69 -10.35
C PRO A 187 31.62 6.70 -9.27
N HIS A 188 32.32 5.66 -9.72
CA HIS A 188 33.02 4.71 -8.88
C HIS A 188 34.16 5.37 -8.15
#